data_2780f27cbceae06631f54947188e7192
#
_entry.id   2780f27cbceae06631f54947188e7192
#
_cell.length_a   1.000
_cell.length_b   1.000
_cell.length_c   1.000
_cell.angle_alpha   90.00
_cell.angle_beta   90.00
_cell.angle_gamma   90.00
#
_symmetry.space_group_name_H-M   'P 1'
#
loop_
_entity.id
_entity.type
_entity.pdbx_description
1 polymer ?
#
loop_
_entity_poly.entity_id
_entity_poly.type
_entity_poly.pdbx_seq_one_letter_code
_entity_poly.pdbx_strand_id
1 'polypeptide(L)'
;QNLATYITGGIARAYPDIPFLTQVMQVGSLNVKRITIITPILTILLVVVLVILIQKTKIGMAMRAVSLDFETSQLMGIKINNVISMTFVIGCFLAAIGSLLYFTNYNSVIPTSGAMPGLKAFVAAVFGGIGSVPGAVIGAFIIGICENIIKGLGLTEFSDAFTFVLLIVILLVKPTGIFGEKSTDKV
;
A
#
# COMPACT_ATOMS: atom_id res chain seq x y z
N GLN A 1 -18.21 6.94 -0.66
CA GLN A 1 -18.62 5.65 -1.25
C GLN A 1 -20.14 5.63 -1.50
N ASN A 2 -20.98 5.94 -0.52
CA ASN A 2 -22.43 5.91 -0.65
C ASN A 2 -22.97 6.79 -1.79
N LEU A 3 -22.45 8.01 -1.96
CA LEU A 3 -22.83 8.89 -3.07
C LEU A 3 -22.44 8.28 -4.44
N ALA A 4 -21.27 7.71 -4.54
CA ALA A 4 -20.82 7.04 -5.75
C ALA A 4 -21.69 5.82 -6.07
N THR A 5 -22.03 5.02 -5.06
CA THR A 5 -22.94 3.88 -5.21
C THR A 5 -24.34 4.33 -5.64
N TYR A 6 -24.86 5.43 -5.10
CA TYR A 6 -26.15 5.99 -5.50
C TYR A 6 -26.15 6.44 -6.96
N ILE A 7 -25.11 7.17 -7.41
CA ILE A 7 -25.01 7.67 -8.78
C ILE A 7 -24.80 6.53 -9.79
N THR A 8 -24.00 5.52 -9.45
CA THR A 8 -23.65 4.40 -10.35
C THR A 8 -24.61 3.22 -10.27
N GLY A 9 -25.58 3.23 -9.33
CA GLY A 9 -26.50 2.13 -9.07
C GLY A 9 -25.84 0.91 -8.42
N GLY A 10 -24.58 1.02 -7.95
CA GLY A 10 -23.85 -0.10 -7.32
C GLY A 10 -23.46 -1.24 -8.27
N ILE A 11 -23.70 -1.07 -9.57
CA ILE A 11 -23.45 -2.11 -10.57
C ILE A 11 -21.96 -2.21 -10.85
N ALA A 12 -21.45 -3.45 -10.89
CA ALA A 12 -20.08 -3.73 -11.30
C ALA A 12 -19.88 -3.33 -12.77
N ARG A 13 -18.87 -2.51 -13.05
CA ARG A 13 -18.48 -2.16 -14.41
C ARG A 13 -17.20 -2.89 -14.77
N ALA A 14 -17.16 -3.43 -15.99
CA ALA A 14 -15.95 -4.04 -16.52
C ALA A 14 -14.84 -2.97 -16.65
N TYR A 15 -13.66 -3.29 -16.13
CA TYR A 15 -12.48 -2.46 -16.37
C TYR A 15 -11.96 -2.74 -17.77
N PRO A 16 -11.63 -1.71 -18.56
CA PRO A 16 -11.15 -1.92 -19.92
C PRO A 16 -9.88 -2.74 -19.92
N ASP A 17 -9.86 -3.78 -20.74
CA ASP A 17 -8.68 -4.62 -20.92
C ASP A 17 -7.57 -3.82 -21.58
N ILE A 18 -6.40 -3.78 -20.96
CA ILE A 18 -5.18 -3.23 -21.55
C ILE A 18 -4.47 -4.38 -22.26
N PRO A 19 -4.50 -4.45 -23.61
CA PRO A 19 -4.04 -5.64 -24.34
C PRO A 19 -2.59 -6.01 -24.06
N PHE A 20 -1.76 -5.01 -23.74
CA PHE A 20 -0.33 -5.22 -23.41
C PHE A 20 -0.13 -5.94 -22.07
N LEU A 21 -0.99 -5.70 -21.08
CA LEU A 21 -0.85 -6.24 -19.73
C LEU A 21 -1.60 -7.56 -19.52
N THR A 22 -2.70 -7.76 -20.27
CA THR A 22 -3.57 -8.95 -20.15
C THR A 22 -3.14 -10.13 -21.00
N GLN A 23 -2.17 -9.94 -21.91
CA GLN A 23 -1.64 -11.06 -22.72
C GLN A 23 -1.10 -12.18 -21.83
N VAL A 24 -1.49 -13.41 -22.18
CA VAL A 24 -1.02 -14.63 -21.53
C VAL A 24 0.32 -15.02 -22.12
N MET A 25 1.33 -15.16 -21.27
CA MET A 25 2.62 -15.74 -21.64
C MET A 25 2.70 -17.18 -21.13
N GLN A 26 3.15 -18.07 -21.99
CA GLN A 26 3.48 -19.44 -21.58
C GLN A 26 4.88 -19.43 -20.95
N VAL A 27 4.93 -19.71 -19.65
CA VAL A 27 6.19 -19.92 -18.92
C VAL A 27 6.26 -21.41 -18.58
N GLY A 28 6.91 -22.18 -19.43
CA GLY A 28 6.94 -23.64 -19.31
C GLY A 28 5.55 -24.25 -19.56
N SER A 29 5.02 -24.98 -18.59
CA SER A 29 3.67 -25.62 -18.65
C SER A 29 2.55 -24.74 -18.09
N LEU A 30 2.85 -23.52 -17.60
CA LEU A 30 1.89 -22.64 -16.96
C LEU A 30 1.56 -21.43 -17.84
N ASN A 31 0.26 -21.15 -17.96
CA ASN A 31 -0.25 -19.95 -18.61
C ASN A 31 -0.33 -18.83 -17.57
N VAL A 32 0.59 -17.86 -17.61
CA VAL A 32 0.68 -16.75 -16.66
C VAL A 32 0.33 -15.44 -17.38
N LYS A 33 -0.56 -14.64 -16.80
CA LYS A 33 -0.84 -13.29 -17.31
C LYS A 33 0.42 -12.43 -17.12
N ARG A 34 0.78 -11.62 -18.11
CA ARG A 34 1.93 -10.69 -18.03
C ARG A 34 1.85 -9.81 -16.79
N ILE A 35 0.68 -9.34 -16.42
CA ILE A 35 0.48 -8.48 -15.25
C ILE A 35 0.98 -9.12 -13.96
N THR A 36 0.86 -10.44 -13.81
CA THR A 36 1.30 -11.17 -12.61
C THR A 36 2.83 -11.07 -12.42
N ILE A 37 3.58 -10.95 -13.50
CA ILE A 37 5.04 -10.80 -13.46
C ILE A 37 5.42 -9.32 -13.36
N ILE A 38 4.72 -8.44 -14.07
CA ILE A 38 5.01 -7.00 -14.11
C ILE A 38 4.71 -6.35 -12.75
N THR A 39 3.63 -6.76 -12.08
CA THR A 39 3.21 -6.16 -10.80
C THR A 39 4.30 -6.19 -9.72
N PRO A 40 4.92 -7.33 -9.36
CA PRO A 40 5.96 -7.34 -8.33
C PRO A 40 7.20 -6.55 -8.76
N ILE A 41 7.61 -6.61 -10.04
CA ILE A 41 8.76 -5.88 -10.54
C ILE A 41 8.52 -4.37 -10.43
N LEU A 42 7.36 -3.91 -10.91
CA LEU A 42 7.00 -2.49 -10.85
C LEU A 42 6.83 -2.02 -9.39
N THR A 43 6.26 -2.84 -8.52
CA THR A 43 6.12 -2.52 -7.09
C THR A 43 7.49 -2.35 -6.43
N ILE A 44 8.42 -3.27 -6.65
CA ILE A 44 9.78 -3.15 -6.11
C ILE A 44 10.46 -1.89 -6.64
N LEU A 45 10.35 -1.60 -7.93
CA LEU A 45 10.92 -0.40 -8.54
C LEU A 45 10.35 0.87 -7.91
N LEU A 46 9.04 0.96 -7.74
CA LEU A 46 8.37 2.10 -7.13
C LEU A 46 8.78 2.29 -5.66
N VAL A 47 8.92 1.20 -4.91
CA VAL A 47 9.40 1.24 -3.52
C VAL A 47 10.83 1.73 -3.46
N VAL A 48 11.72 1.24 -4.31
CA VAL A 48 13.12 1.70 -4.37
C VAL A 48 13.18 3.19 -4.69
N VAL A 49 12.42 3.65 -5.68
CA VAL A 49 12.32 5.07 -6.04
C VAL A 49 11.81 5.90 -4.87
N LEU A 50 10.77 5.44 -4.18
CA LEU A 50 10.21 6.12 -3.02
C LEU A 50 11.22 6.22 -1.86
N VAL A 51 11.92 5.14 -1.55
CA VAL A 51 12.95 5.12 -0.50
C VAL A 51 14.09 6.07 -0.85
N ILE A 52 14.58 6.07 -2.10
CA ILE A 52 15.60 7.01 -2.57
C ILE A 52 15.09 8.46 -2.46
N LEU A 53 13.84 8.72 -2.87
CA LEU A 53 13.23 10.04 -2.79
C LEU A 53 13.21 10.53 -1.34
N ILE A 54 12.74 9.71 -0.40
CA ILE A 54 12.65 10.08 1.02
C ILE A 54 14.04 10.23 1.66
N GLN A 55 15.00 9.36 1.32
CA GLN A 55 16.32 9.36 1.98
C GLN A 55 17.32 10.32 1.35
N LYS A 56 17.30 10.50 0.05
CA LYS A 56 18.36 11.20 -0.69
C LYS A 56 17.97 12.58 -1.24
N THR A 57 16.66 12.93 -1.27
CA THR A 57 16.23 14.22 -1.82
C THR A 57 16.03 15.28 -0.75
N LYS A 58 16.11 16.57 -1.16
CA LYS A 58 15.81 17.72 -0.28
C LYS A 58 14.38 17.69 0.24
N ILE A 59 13.43 17.23 -0.59
CA ILE A 59 12.02 17.06 -0.22
C ILE A 59 11.89 15.99 0.86
N GLY A 60 12.54 14.85 0.70
CA GLY A 60 12.54 13.79 1.71
C GLY A 60 13.20 14.21 3.03
N MET A 61 14.29 15.00 2.99
CA MET A 61 14.86 15.58 4.21
C MET A 61 13.87 16.52 4.91
N ALA A 62 13.17 17.38 4.17
CA ALA A 62 12.16 18.26 4.72
C ALA A 62 10.98 17.46 5.32
N MET A 63 10.52 16.39 4.66
CA MET A 63 9.49 15.48 5.19
C MET A 63 9.89 14.88 6.54
N ARG A 64 11.11 14.38 6.65
CA ARG A 64 11.62 13.80 7.90
C ARG A 64 11.80 14.84 9.00
N ALA A 65 12.29 16.04 8.68
CA ALA A 65 12.42 17.12 9.65
C ALA A 65 11.05 17.53 10.21
N VAL A 66 10.06 17.74 9.33
CA VAL A 66 8.69 18.10 9.73
C VAL A 66 8.02 16.98 10.53
N SER A 67 8.30 15.71 10.26
CA SER A 67 7.74 14.58 11.03
C SER A 67 8.30 14.47 12.44
N LEU A 68 9.50 15.02 12.71
CA LEU A 68 10.11 15.02 14.02
C LEU A 68 9.64 16.20 14.88
N ASP A 69 9.61 17.40 14.30
CA ASP A 69 9.23 18.62 15.02
C ASP A 69 8.73 19.69 14.03
N PHE A 70 7.45 20.04 14.13
CA PHE A 70 6.81 21.05 13.29
C PHE A 70 7.34 22.45 13.57
N GLU A 71 7.48 22.83 14.84
CA GLU A 71 7.85 24.19 15.24
C GLU A 71 9.30 24.48 14.86
N THR A 72 10.20 23.58 15.21
CA THR A 72 11.63 23.72 14.87
C THR A 72 11.83 23.74 13.35
N SER A 73 11.10 22.92 12.59
CA SER A 73 11.18 22.90 11.12
C SER A 73 10.72 24.24 10.51
N GLN A 74 9.69 24.85 11.08
CA GLN A 74 9.21 26.15 10.62
C GLN A 74 10.22 27.26 10.91
N LEU A 75 10.85 27.24 12.07
CA LEU A 75 11.93 28.19 12.45
C LEU A 75 13.15 28.09 11.53
N MET A 76 13.44 26.87 11.02
CA MET A 76 14.49 26.62 10.04
C MET A 76 14.11 27.02 8.61
N GLY A 77 12.92 27.63 8.40
CA GLY A 77 12.45 28.15 7.12
C GLY A 77 11.79 27.13 6.22
N ILE A 78 11.45 25.93 6.73
CA ILE A 78 10.74 24.93 5.94
C ILE A 78 9.27 25.31 5.84
N LYS A 79 8.74 25.41 4.61
CA LYS A 79 7.32 25.67 4.36
C LYS A 79 6.51 24.39 4.56
N ILE A 80 5.97 24.18 5.76
CA ILE A 80 5.27 22.97 6.19
C ILE A 80 4.15 22.60 5.23
N ASN A 81 3.31 23.55 4.81
CA ASN A 81 2.19 23.29 3.89
C ASN A 81 2.66 22.68 2.56
N ASN A 82 3.80 23.12 2.03
CA ASN A 82 4.36 22.58 0.81
C ASN A 82 4.83 21.13 1.01
N VAL A 83 5.43 20.83 2.17
CA VAL A 83 5.89 19.47 2.49
C VAL A 83 4.71 18.53 2.62
N ILE A 84 3.66 18.94 3.33
CA ILE A 84 2.43 18.15 3.46
C ILE A 84 1.78 17.91 2.09
N SER A 85 1.60 18.97 1.29
CA SER A 85 1.01 18.85 -0.05
C SER A 85 1.81 17.89 -0.93
N MET A 86 3.14 17.98 -0.90
CA MET A 86 4.02 17.10 -1.69
C MET A 86 3.92 15.64 -1.23
N THR A 87 3.82 15.39 0.07
CA THR A 87 3.61 14.04 0.64
C THR A 87 2.31 13.43 0.12
N PHE A 88 1.22 14.21 0.14
CA PHE A 88 -0.07 13.75 -0.39
C PHE A 88 -0.02 13.50 -1.89
N VAL A 89 0.63 14.36 -2.68
CA VAL A 89 0.79 14.16 -4.13
C VAL A 89 1.52 12.86 -4.43
N ILE A 90 2.61 12.57 -3.73
CA ILE A 90 3.36 11.32 -3.89
C ILE A 90 2.49 10.12 -3.50
N GLY A 91 1.77 10.21 -2.37
CA GLY A 91 0.86 9.16 -1.92
C GLY A 91 -0.26 8.87 -2.93
N CYS A 92 -0.92 9.91 -3.44
CA CYS A 92 -1.97 9.79 -4.45
C CYS A 92 -1.44 9.20 -5.77
N PHE A 93 -0.25 9.61 -6.20
CA PHE A 93 0.39 9.05 -7.40
C PHE A 93 0.67 7.55 -7.26
N LEU A 94 1.22 7.11 -6.14
CA LEU A 94 1.45 5.70 -5.87
C LEU A 94 0.14 4.91 -5.76
N ALA A 95 -0.87 5.48 -5.11
CA ALA A 95 -2.20 4.88 -5.01
C ALA A 95 -2.86 4.72 -6.39
N ALA A 96 -2.70 5.70 -7.29
CA ALA A 96 -3.22 5.63 -8.66
C ALA A 96 -2.58 4.47 -9.44
N ILE A 97 -1.25 4.31 -9.35
CA ILE A 97 -0.55 3.19 -10.01
C ILE A 97 -1.00 1.86 -9.39
N GLY A 98 -1.09 1.77 -8.06
CA GLY A 98 -1.56 0.59 -7.36
C GLY A 98 -2.97 0.18 -7.76
N SER A 99 -3.89 1.15 -7.88
CA SER A 99 -5.27 0.89 -8.32
C SER A 99 -5.33 0.40 -9.77
N LEU A 100 -4.53 0.97 -10.67
CA LEU A 100 -4.44 0.54 -12.05
C LEU A 100 -3.99 -0.93 -12.14
N LEU A 101 -2.95 -1.32 -11.42
CA LEU A 101 -2.47 -2.70 -11.39
C LEU A 101 -3.50 -3.65 -10.79
N TYR A 102 -4.17 -3.23 -9.72
CA TYR A 102 -5.20 -4.02 -9.05
C TYR A 102 -6.38 -4.32 -9.98
N PHE A 103 -6.97 -3.29 -10.61
CA PHE A 103 -8.14 -3.46 -11.47
C PHE A 103 -7.82 -4.11 -12.82
N THR A 104 -6.61 -3.98 -13.31
CA THR A 104 -6.16 -4.76 -14.49
C THR A 104 -6.13 -6.26 -14.19
N ASN A 105 -5.89 -6.65 -12.93
CA ASN A 105 -5.91 -8.07 -12.55
C ASN A 105 -7.33 -8.58 -12.27
N TYR A 106 -8.21 -7.78 -11.70
CA TYR A 106 -9.56 -8.19 -11.27
C TYR A 106 -10.69 -7.83 -12.25
N ASN A 107 -10.42 -7.12 -13.32
CA ASN A 107 -11.31 -6.78 -14.45
C ASN A 107 -12.72 -6.24 -14.08
N SER A 108 -13.03 -5.98 -12.81
CA SER A 108 -14.32 -5.44 -12.37
C SER A 108 -14.15 -4.36 -11.31
N VAL A 109 -14.88 -3.28 -11.46
CA VAL A 109 -14.85 -2.13 -10.55
C VAL A 109 -16.23 -1.88 -9.98
N ILE A 110 -16.33 -1.89 -8.67
CA ILE A 110 -17.51 -1.48 -7.91
C ILE A 110 -17.11 -0.26 -7.07
N PRO A 111 -18.01 0.68 -6.76
CA PRO A 111 -17.67 1.86 -5.96
C PRO A 111 -17.05 1.56 -4.58
N THR A 112 -17.28 0.35 -4.06
CA THR A 112 -16.74 -0.12 -2.76
C THR A 112 -15.47 -0.94 -2.88
N SER A 113 -14.98 -1.25 -4.10
CA SER A 113 -13.82 -2.14 -4.34
C SER A 113 -12.52 -1.67 -3.66
N GLY A 114 -12.39 -0.38 -3.35
CA GLY A 114 -11.21 0.17 -2.67
C GLY A 114 -11.19 -0.02 -1.15
N ALA A 115 -12.32 -0.40 -0.52
CA ALA A 115 -12.42 -0.46 0.92
C ALA A 115 -11.51 -1.54 1.52
N MET A 116 -11.60 -2.77 1.03
CA MET A 116 -10.79 -3.90 1.52
C MET A 116 -9.29 -3.73 1.26
N PRO A 117 -8.84 -3.39 0.05
CA PRO A 117 -7.43 -3.10 -0.19
C PRO A 117 -6.90 -1.95 0.68
N GLY A 118 -7.69 -0.91 0.91
CA GLY A 118 -7.33 0.20 1.78
C GLY A 118 -7.13 -0.22 3.23
N LEU A 119 -8.05 -1.01 3.78
CA LEU A 119 -7.91 -1.58 5.12
C LEU A 119 -6.68 -2.48 5.23
N LYS A 120 -6.43 -3.36 4.26
CA LYS A 120 -5.26 -4.24 4.25
C LYS A 120 -3.94 -3.44 4.14
N ALA A 121 -3.93 -2.37 3.37
CA ALA A 121 -2.78 -1.47 3.31
C ALA A 121 -2.49 -0.82 4.66
N PHE A 122 -3.54 -0.39 5.39
CA PHE A 122 -3.40 0.11 6.75
C PHE A 122 -2.86 -0.95 7.70
N VAL A 123 -3.41 -2.17 7.65
CA VAL A 123 -2.91 -3.32 8.45
C VAL A 123 -1.43 -3.58 8.15
N ALA A 124 -1.04 -3.56 6.87
CA ALA A 124 0.34 -3.76 6.46
C ALA A 124 1.28 -2.66 6.98
N ALA A 125 0.84 -1.41 6.98
CA ALA A 125 1.61 -0.29 7.51
C ALA A 125 1.81 -0.40 9.03
N VAL A 126 0.77 -0.77 9.78
CA VAL A 126 0.84 -0.98 11.23
C VAL A 126 1.71 -2.20 11.57
N PHE A 127 1.50 -3.30 10.86
CA PHE A 127 2.28 -4.54 11.01
C PHE A 127 3.78 -4.31 10.75
N GLY A 128 4.08 -3.60 9.65
CA GLY A 128 5.45 -3.25 9.27
C GLY A 128 6.12 -2.27 10.23
N GLY A 129 5.34 -1.42 10.87
CA GLY A 129 5.78 -0.34 11.77
C GLY A 129 5.53 1.04 11.19
N ILE A 130 4.69 1.81 11.86
CA ILE A 130 4.34 3.18 11.47
C ILE A 130 5.62 4.03 11.43
N GLY A 131 5.83 4.72 10.30
CA GLY A 131 7.03 5.53 10.06
C GLY A 131 8.13 4.84 9.25
N SER A 132 8.10 3.50 9.09
CA SER A 132 9.07 2.74 8.32
C SER A 132 8.48 2.29 6.97
N VAL A 133 8.84 3.00 5.86
CA VAL A 133 8.40 2.61 4.51
C VAL A 133 8.86 1.18 4.15
N PRO A 134 10.14 0.79 4.36
CA PRO A 134 10.55 -0.59 4.10
C PRO A 134 9.80 -1.61 4.96
N GLY A 135 9.51 -1.24 6.22
CA GLY A 135 8.73 -2.06 7.13
C GLY A 135 7.32 -2.34 6.61
N ALA A 136 6.61 -1.31 6.15
CA ALA A 136 5.26 -1.43 5.58
C ALA A 136 5.25 -2.35 4.35
N VAL A 137 6.27 -2.27 3.49
CA VAL A 137 6.40 -3.13 2.31
C VAL A 137 6.60 -4.60 2.71
N ILE A 138 7.51 -4.87 3.64
CA ILE A 138 7.75 -6.22 4.15
C ILE A 138 6.47 -6.75 4.81
N GLY A 139 5.79 -5.93 5.60
CA GLY A 139 4.49 -6.25 6.19
C GLY A 139 3.44 -6.64 5.16
N ALA A 140 3.32 -5.88 4.08
CA ALA A 140 2.40 -6.15 2.98
C ALA A 140 2.72 -7.49 2.28
N PHE A 141 3.99 -7.79 2.05
CA PHE A 141 4.42 -9.07 1.47
C PHE A 141 4.07 -10.25 2.38
N ILE A 142 4.37 -10.16 3.68
CA ILE A 142 4.04 -11.22 4.64
C ILE A 142 2.53 -11.48 4.67
N ILE A 143 1.72 -10.43 4.80
CA ILE A 143 0.26 -10.53 4.79
C ILE A 143 -0.23 -11.17 3.48
N GLY A 144 0.28 -10.70 2.33
CA GLY A 144 -0.11 -11.23 1.03
C GLY A 144 0.24 -12.71 0.84
N ILE A 145 1.40 -13.16 1.32
CA ILE A 145 1.79 -14.57 1.30
C ILE A 145 0.87 -15.39 2.19
N CYS A 146 0.62 -14.95 3.43
CA CYS A 146 -0.27 -15.64 4.35
C CYS A 146 -1.70 -15.77 3.80
N GLU A 147 -2.25 -14.68 3.21
CA GLU A 147 -3.56 -14.72 2.56
C GLU A 147 -3.62 -15.74 1.41
N ASN A 148 -2.59 -15.77 0.57
CA ASN A 148 -2.56 -16.70 -0.56
C ASN A 148 -2.47 -18.17 -0.10
N ILE A 149 -1.71 -18.45 0.97
CA ILE A 149 -1.65 -19.79 1.58
C ILE A 149 -3.03 -20.20 2.10
N ILE A 150 -3.71 -19.32 2.83
CA ILE A 150 -5.04 -19.60 3.39
C ILE A 150 -6.07 -19.84 2.28
N LYS A 151 -6.03 -19.04 1.22
CA LYS A 151 -6.89 -19.24 0.03
C LYS A 151 -6.58 -20.56 -0.67
N GLY A 152 -5.30 -20.94 -0.74
CA GLY A 152 -4.85 -22.22 -1.29
C GLY A 152 -5.34 -23.45 -0.51
N LEU A 153 -5.56 -23.29 0.81
CA LEU A 153 -6.15 -24.32 1.66
C LEU A 153 -7.69 -24.40 1.57
N GLY A 154 -8.32 -23.61 0.69
CA GLY A 154 -9.78 -23.59 0.50
C GLY A 154 -10.54 -22.71 1.51
N LEU A 155 -9.84 -22.02 2.41
CA LEU A 155 -10.43 -21.17 3.46
C LEU A 155 -10.51 -19.69 3.00
N THR A 156 -11.04 -19.45 1.80
CA THR A 156 -11.04 -18.12 1.16
C THR A 156 -11.77 -17.06 2.01
N GLU A 157 -12.90 -17.42 2.63
CA GLU A 157 -13.70 -16.50 3.45
C GLU A 157 -12.98 -16.09 4.75
N PHE A 158 -12.11 -16.97 5.27
CA PHE A 158 -11.33 -16.68 6.48
C PHE A 158 -10.06 -15.87 6.20
N SER A 159 -9.69 -15.68 4.96
CA SER A 159 -8.47 -14.95 4.56
C SER A 159 -8.46 -13.51 5.08
N ASP A 160 -9.59 -12.80 4.97
CA ASP A 160 -9.71 -11.44 5.46
C ASP A 160 -9.72 -11.39 7.00
N ALA A 161 -10.44 -12.31 7.65
CA ALA A 161 -10.44 -12.43 9.10
C ALA A 161 -9.03 -12.67 9.67
N PHE A 162 -8.25 -13.52 9.01
CA PHE A 162 -6.86 -13.80 9.41
C PHE A 162 -5.99 -12.54 9.39
N THR A 163 -6.14 -11.68 8.36
CA THR A 163 -5.41 -10.42 8.27
C THR A 163 -5.69 -9.52 9.47
N PHE A 164 -6.95 -9.44 9.92
CA PHE A 164 -7.32 -8.65 11.11
C PHE A 164 -6.87 -9.30 12.40
N VAL A 165 -6.94 -10.62 12.53
CA VAL A 165 -6.39 -11.34 13.69
C VAL A 165 -4.88 -11.09 13.80
N LEU A 166 -4.15 -11.15 12.71
CA LEU A 166 -2.72 -10.87 12.66
C LEU A 166 -2.42 -9.42 13.09
N LEU A 167 -3.26 -8.44 12.70
CA LEU A 167 -3.16 -7.07 13.19
C LEU A 167 -3.31 -7.00 14.71
N ILE A 168 -4.33 -7.66 15.26
CA ILE A 168 -4.58 -7.66 16.71
C ILE A 168 -3.39 -8.27 17.46
N VAL A 169 -2.90 -9.41 16.99
CA VAL A 169 -1.74 -10.10 17.59
C VAL A 169 -0.50 -9.20 17.60
N ILE A 170 -0.19 -8.53 16.47
CA ILE A 170 1.00 -7.66 16.44
C ILE A 170 0.86 -6.45 17.37
N LEU A 171 -0.35 -5.86 17.45
CA LEU A 171 -0.59 -4.73 18.34
C LEU A 171 -0.48 -5.11 19.82
N LEU A 172 -0.83 -6.36 20.19
CA LEU A 172 -0.69 -6.86 21.54
C LEU A 172 0.77 -7.20 21.89
N VAL A 173 1.51 -7.77 20.94
CA VAL A 173 2.90 -8.24 21.18
C VAL A 173 3.91 -7.12 20.97
N LYS A 174 3.74 -6.32 19.93
CA LYS A 174 4.66 -5.24 19.54
C LYS A 174 3.93 -4.05 18.94
N PRO A 175 3.38 -3.16 19.76
CA PRO A 175 2.54 -2.04 19.30
C PRO A 175 3.25 -1.07 18.33
N THR A 176 4.57 -1.06 18.32
CA THR A 176 5.37 -0.26 17.36
C THR A 176 5.49 -0.91 15.97
N GLY A 177 4.99 -2.13 15.79
CA GLY A 177 5.21 -2.93 14.58
C GLY A 177 6.60 -3.60 14.54
N ILE A 178 6.87 -4.36 13.46
CA ILE A 178 8.14 -5.14 13.37
C ILE A 178 9.36 -4.21 13.26
N PHE A 179 9.26 -3.15 12.45
CA PHE A 179 10.35 -2.21 12.14
C PHE A 179 10.09 -0.79 12.63
N GLY A 180 9.09 -0.60 13.50
CA GLY A 180 8.78 0.72 14.06
C GLY A 180 9.87 1.21 15.00
N GLU A 181 10.19 2.49 14.91
CA GLU A 181 11.11 3.16 15.85
C GLU A 181 10.42 3.31 17.21
N LYS A 182 11.19 3.07 18.29
CA LYS A 182 10.71 3.41 19.63
C LYS A 182 10.60 4.91 19.71
N SER A 183 9.40 5.41 20.01
CA SER A 183 9.24 6.82 20.36
C SER A 183 10.11 7.08 21.59
N THR A 184 11.16 7.87 21.41
CA THR A 184 11.90 8.43 22.56
C THR A 184 11.00 9.52 23.12
N ASP A 185 10.40 9.25 24.28
CA ASP A 185 9.69 10.29 25.03
C ASP A 185 10.65 11.46 25.22
N LYS A 186 10.35 12.58 24.57
CA LYS A 186 11.01 13.84 24.88
C LYS A 186 10.45 14.30 26.22
N VAL A 187 11.23 14.13 27.27
CA VAL A 187 11.05 14.79 28.58
C VAL A 187 11.35 16.27 28.43
#